data_05094f013693acffe43d5d32e153eded
#
_entry.id   05094f013693acffe43d5d32e153eded
#
_cell.length_a   1.000
_cell.length_b   1.000
_cell.length_c   1.000
_cell.angle_alpha   90.00
_cell.angle_beta   90.00
_cell.angle_gamma   90.00
#
_symmetry.space_group_name_H-M   'P 1'
#
loop_
_entity.id
_entity.type
_entity.pdbx_description
1 polymer ?
#
loop_
_entity_poly.entity_id
_entity_poly.type
_entity_poly.pdbx_seq_one_letter_code
_entity_poly.pdbx_strand_id
1 'polypeptide(L)'
;MEDAMIRALILRSIKYSPPEDRRERERFPFSVPALSLLNYLEFTSPVTIFVGENGSGKSTILEAIAAAAGSITVGSQSIDSDPTLQHARRLASHLKMTWTSKTKRGFFMRTEDFFGFAQGVEHTRREMQDRLAELEEEYKGRSRFALMQARSPYAGSLSAIQTDYGDGLDAQSHGESILKLLKARLVPKGLYILDEPESPMSPLSQLAFVALVKESVSQGSQFLIATHSPVVMASPGAAILSLDETPPGPTNPKAFVERL
;
A
#
# COMPACT_ATOMS: atom_id res chain seq x y z
N MET A 1 -20.40 10.44 17.65
CA MET A 1 -19.58 9.34 17.07
C MET A 1 -18.69 9.85 15.93
N GLU A 2 -19.20 10.65 15.05
CA GLU A 2 -18.50 11.22 13.88
C GLU A 2 -17.26 12.04 14.26
N ASP A 3 -17.35 12.94 15.21
CA ASP A 3 -16.23 13.74 15.72
C ASP A 3 -15.11 12.90 16.36
N ALA A 4 -15.45 11.80 17.00
CA ALA A 4 -14.45 10.90 17.58
C ALA A 4 -13.71 10.08 16.50
N MET A 5 -14.40 9.72 15.42
CA MET A 5 -13.85 8.98 14.30
C MET A 5 -12.91 9.86 13.46
N ILE A 6 -13.26 11.12 13.24
CA ILE A 6 -12.43 12.11 12.53
C ILE A 6 -11.16 12.44 13.34
N ARG A 7 -11.24 12.49 14.67
CA ARG A 7 -10.07 12.68 15.57
C ARG A 7 -9.12 11.49 15.60
N ALA A 8 -9.57 10.32 15.16
CA ALA A 8 -8.75 9.10 15.11
C ALA A 8 -7.98 8.95 13.77
N LEU A 9 -8.23 9.83 12.77
CA LEU A 9 -7.55 9.76 11.48
C LEU A 9 -6.08 10.15 11.64
N ILE A 10 -5.21 9.47 10.87
CA ILE A 10 -3.77 9.74 10.80
C ILE A 10 -3.52 10.93 9.87
N LEU A 11 -3.95 10.80 8.62
CA LEU A 11 -3.94 11.85 7.60
C LEU A 11 -5.33 12.50 7.54
N ARG A 12 -5.40 13.80 7.80
CA ARG A 12 -6.67 14.53 7.87
C ARG A 12 -7.08 15.10 6.52
N SER A 13 -6.16 15.75 5.83
CA SER A 13 -6.49 16.36 4.54
C SER A 13 -5.27 16.53 3.66
N ILE A 14 -5.53 16.71 2.37
CA ILE A 14 -4.55 17.03 1.34
C ILE A 14 -5.03 18.29 0.62
N LYS A 15 -4.08 19.17 0.32
CA LYS A 15 -4.31 20.31 -0.55
C LYS A 15 -3.32 20.26 -1.70
N TYR A 16 -3.83 20.27 -2.92
CA TYR A 16 -3.04 20.39 -4.13
C TYR A 16 -2.87 21.87 -4.51
N SER A 17 -1.67 22.26 -4.91
CA SER A 17 -1.36 23.57 -5.46
C SER A 17 -0.72 23.38 -6.83
N PRO A 18 -1.43 23.70 -7.93
CA PRO A 18 -0.90 23.47 -9.28
C PRO A 18 0.37 24.29 -9.54
N PRO A 19 1.26 23.84 -10.44
CA PRO A 19 2.42 24.61 -10.88
C PRO A 19 2.02 26.00 -11.38
N GLU A 20 2.90 26.99 -11.21
CA GLU A 20 2.66 28.37 -11.73
C GLU A 20 2.71 28.40 -13.25
N ASP A 21 3.66 27.68 -13.86
CA ASP A 21 3.79 27.59 -15.32
C ASP A 21 2.63 26.79 -15.95
N ARG A 22 1.89 27.47 -16.84
CA ARG A 22 0.79 26.88 -17.58
C ARG A 22 1.23 25.68 -18.44
N ARG A 23 2.42 25.74 -19.06
CA ARG A 23 2.95 24.65 -19.88
C ARG A 23 3.23 23.40 -19.07
N GLU A 24 3.59 23.58 -17.81
CA GLU A 24 3.80 22.47 -16.87
C GLU A 24 2.48 21.81 -16.49
N ARG A 25 1.41 22.58 -16.29
CA ARG A 25 0.06 22.06 -15.97
C ARG A 25 -0.50 21.18 -17.09
N GLU A 26 -0.12 21.44 -18.35
CA GLU A 26 -0.57 20.68 -19.52
C GLU A 26 0.22 19.36 -19.72
N ARG A 27 1.23 19.09 -18.89
CA ARG A 27 2.09 17.90 -18.95
C ARG A 27 1.81 16.95 -17.80
N PHE A 28 1.97 15.64 -18.06
CA PHE A 28 1.92 14.61 -17.03
C PHE A 28 3.03 14.86 -15.97
N PRO A 29 2.74 14.74 -14.67
CA PRO A 29 1.50 14.24 -14.04
C PRO A 29 0.42 15.32 -13.80
N PHE A 30 0.68 16.60 -14.06
CA PHE A 30 -0.21 17.70 -13.72
C PHE A 30 -1.45 17.84 -14.62
N SER A 31 -1.41 17.19 -15.80
CA SER A 31 -2.54 17.14 -16.74
C SER A 31 -3.63 16.13 -16.39
N VAL A 32 -3.47 15.38 -15.31
CA VAL A 32 -4.48 14.40 -14.84
C VAL A 32 -5.73 15.14 -14.38
N PRO A 33 -6.92 14.89 -14.99
CA PRO A 33 -8.14 15.64 -14.69
C PRO A 33 -8.56 15.58 -13.22
N ALA A 34 -8.38 14.42 -12.58
CA ALA A 34 -8.73 14.20 -11.19
C ALA A 34 -7.97 15.08 -10.19
N LEU A 35 -6.86 15.72 -10.58
CA LEU A 35 -6.15 16.66 -9.70
C LEU A 35 -6.98 17.90 -9.34
N SER A 36 -7.95 18.27 -10.16
CA SER A 36 -8.88 19.36 -9.85
C SER A 36 -9.70 19.06 -8.59
N LEU A 37 -9.94 17.78 -8.29
CA LEU A 37 -10.65 17.31 -7.10
C LEU A 37 -9.80 17.44 -5.83
N LEU A 38 -8.47 17.45 -5.97
CA LEU A 38 -7.51 17.56 -4.86
C LEU A 38 -7.23 19.00 -4.43
N ASN A 39 -7.89 20.01 -4.98
CA ASN A 39 -7.74 21.40 -4.51
C ASN A 39 -7.87 21.48 -2.97
N TYR A 40 -8.78 20.70 -2.41
CA TYR A 40 -8.83 20.36 -0.99
C TYR A 40 -9.62 19.07 -0.79
N LEU A 41 -8.95 18.01 -0.34
CA LEU A 41 -9.57 16.73 0.01
C LEU A 41 -9.44 16.51 1.52
N GLU A 42 -10.57 16.43 2.21
CA GLU A 42 -10.66 16.06 3.62
C GLU A 42 -11.08 14.61 3.75
N PHE A 43 -10.31 13.84 4.52
CA PHE A 43 -10.63 12.46 4.85
C PHE A 43 -11.65 12.43 5.98
N THR A 44 -12.75 11.74 5.77
CA THR A 44 -13.88 11.66 6.74
C THR A 44 -14.03 10.26 7.31
N SER A 45 -13.32 9.27 6.77
CA SER A 45 -13.35 7.88 7.20
C SER A 45 -11.93 7.30 7.29
N PRO A 46 -11.70 6.32 8.18
CA PRO A 46 -10.46 5.55 8.22
C PRO A 46 -10.20 4.75 6.94
N VAL A 47 -11.22 4.48 6.13
CA VAL A 47 -11.09 3.84 4.83
C VAL A 47 -11.63 4.80 3.78
N THR A 48 -10.76 5.25 2.87
CA THR A 48 -11.16 6.04 1.68
C THR A 48 -10.87 5.23 0.44
N ILE A 49 -11.90 5.02 -0.37
CA ILE A 49 -11.84 4.24 -1.61
C ILE A 49 -11.91 5.20 -2.79
N PHE A 50 -10.90 5.15 -3.63
CA PHE A 50 -10.83 5.90 -4.89
C PHE A 50 -11.37 5.01 -6.01
N VAL A 51 -12.42 5.48 -6.68
CA VAL A 51 -13.04 4.80 -7.82
C VAL A 51 -12.96 5.68 -9.06
N GLY A 52 -13.08 5.06 -10.23
CA GLY A 52 -13.05 5.74 -11.51
C GLY A 52 -12.58 4.81 -12.62
N GLU A 53 -12.77 5.23 -13.88
CA GLU A 53 -12.34 4.49 -15.04
C GLU A 53 -10.81 4.34 -15.13
N ASN A 54 -10.36 3.45 -16.03
CA ASN A 54 -8.92 3.34 -16.32
C ASN A 54 -8.42 4.66 -16.90
N GLY A 55 -7.30 5.17 -16.37
CA GLY A 55 -6.77 6.46 -16.77
C GLY A 55 -7.36 7.67 -16.05
N SER A 56 -8.34 7.52 -15.13
CA SER A 56 -8.89 8.63 -14.33
C SER A 56 -7.86 9.29 -13.40
N GLY A 57 -6.75 8.61 -13.12
CA GLY A 57 -5.66 9.14 -12.30
C GLY A 57 -5.59 8.58 -10.88
N LYS A 58 -6.32 7.49 -10.55
CA LYS A 58 -6.30 6.83 -9.24
C LYS A 58 -4.88 6.53 -8.77
N SER A 59 -4.14 5.75 -9.57
CA SER A 59 -2.76 5.36 -9.26
C SER A 59 -1.86 6.57 -9.12
N THR A 60 -1.92 7.54 -10.04
CA THR A 60 -1.11 8.77 -10.00
C THR A 60 -1.33 9.55 -8.71
N ILE A 61 -2.58 9.66 -8.25
CA ILE A 61 -2.92 10.34 -7.00
C ILE A 61 -2.39 9.56 -5.80
N LEU A 62 -2.62 8.25 -5.72
CA LEU A 62 -2.16 7.43 -4.60
C LEU A 62 -0.63 7.40 -4.51
N GLU A 63 0.06 7.27 -5.63
CA GLU A 63 1.53 7.34 -5.71
C GLU A 63 2.06 8.69 -5.20
N ALA A 64 1.42 9.80 -5.61
CA ALA A 64 1.82 11.12 -5.15
C ALA A 64 1.56 11.31 -3.65
N ILE A 65 0.44 10.80 -3.12
CA ILE A 65 0.15 10.81 -1.68
C ILE A 65 1.19 9.97 -0.94
N ALA A 66 1.54 8.78 -1.45
CA ALA A 66 2.53 7.89 -0.87
C ALA A 66 3.92 8.55 -0.83
N ALA A 67 4.33 9.21 -1.92
CA ALA A 67 5.58 9.96 -2.00
C ALA A 67 5.58 11.15 -1.01
N ALA A 68 4.50 11.93 -0.95
CA ALA A 68 4.37 13.06 -0.01
C ALA A 68 4.33 12.62 1.46
N ALA A 69 3.79 11.42 1.74
CA ALA A 69 3.79 10.81 3.07
C ALA A 69 5.17 10.28 3.49
N GLY A 70 6.08 10.07 2.54
CA GLY A 70 7.34 9.37 2.77
C GLY A 70 7.11 7.89 3.07
N SER A 71 6.09 7.27 2.45
CA SER A 71 5.81 5.85 2.58
C SER A 71 6.93 5.01 1.98
N ILE A 72 7.11 3.80 2.48
CA ILE A 72 7.95 2.79 1.84
C ILE A 72 7.09 1.91 0.95
N THR A 73 7.64 1.38 -0.15
CA THR A 73 6.96 0.35 -0.92
C THR A 73 7.00 -0.99 -0.18
N VAL A 74 6.08 -1.88 -0.49
CA VAL A 74 6.03 -3.22 0.12
C VAL A 74 7.30 -4.03 -0.13
N GLY A 75 8.02 -3.75 -1.21
CA GLY A 75 9.32 -4.33 -1.55
C GLY A 75 10.52 -3.77 -0.78
N SER A 76 10.30 -2.95 0.25
CA SER A 76 11.33 -2.31 1.09
C SER A 76 12.20 -1.28 0.37
N GLN A 77 11.89 -0.94 -0.89
CA GLN A 77 12.54 0.18 -1.57
C GLN A 77 11.88 1.48 -1.14
N SER A 78 12.69 2.50 -0.92
CA SER A 78 12.14 3.85 -0.70
C SER A 78 11.52 4.35 -2.00
N ILE A 79 10.34 4.95 -1.91
CA ILE A 79 9.70 5.65 -3.03
C ILE A 79 10.65 6.70 -3.63
N ASP A 80 11.56 7.24 -2.81
CA ASP A 80 12.54 8.25 -3.25
C ASP A 80 13.57 7.70 -4.22
N SER A 81 13.88 6.40 -4.19
CA SER A 81 14.88 5.75 -5.03
C SER A 81 14.28 5.01 -6.24
N ASP A 82 12.96 4.82 -6.30
CA ASP A 82 12.29 4.13 -7.41
C ASP A 82 12.19 5.06 -8.63
N PRO A 83 12.88 4.75 -9.75
CA PRO A 83 12.84 5.59 -10.95
C PRO A 83 11.45 5.63 -11.59
N THR A 84 10.61 4.59 -11.41
CA THR A 84 9.24 4.53 -11.96
C THR A 84 8.32 5.54 -11.29
N LEU A 85 8.63 5.97 -10.07
CA LEU A 85 7.86 6.93 -9.28
C LEU A 85 8.37 8.39 -9.37
N GLN A 86 9.18 8.73 -10.37
CA GLN A 86 9.67 10.09 -10.56
C GLN A 86 8.53 11.11 -10.72
N HIS A 87 7.49 10.75 -11.47
CA HIS A 87 6.30 11.58 -11.66
C HIS A 87 5.52 11.76 -10.35
N ALA A 88 5.44 10.72 -9.53
CA ALA A 88 4.79 10.77 -8.23
C ALA A 88 5.49 11.75 -7.28
N ARG A 89 6.83 11.71 -7.21
CA ARG A 89 7.63 12.67 -6.42
C ARG A 89 7.44 14.11 -6.90
N ARG A 90 7.38 14.29 -8.22
CA ARG A 90 7.14 15.62 -8.80
C ARG A 90 5.76 16.17 -8.42
N LEU A 91 4.72 15.34 -8.47
CA LEU A 91 3.38 15.71 -8.02
C LEU A 91 3.32 15.91 -6.50
N ALA A 92 4.01 15.07 -5.73
CA ALA A 92 4.09 15.14 -4.28
C ALA A 92 4.60 16.48 -3.76
N SER A 93 5.53 17.13 -4.46
CA SER A 93 6.03 18.47 -4.10
C SER A 93 4.96 19.58 -4.19
N HIS A 94 3.85 19.30 -4.86
CA HIS A 94 2.69 20.18 -5.00
C HIS A 94 1.53 19.81 -4.05
N LEU A 95 1.74 18.80 -3.18
CA LEU A 95 0.77 18.35 -2.18
C LEU A 95 1.15 18.85 -0.79
N LYS A 96 0.22 19.54 -0.14
CA LYS A 96 0.33 19.88 1.28
C LYS A 96 -0.56 18.95 2.10
N MET A 97 0.04 18.16 2.97
CA MET A 97 -0.66 17.20 3.81
C MET A 97 -0.89 17.77 5.21
N THR A 98 -2.09 17.58 5.75
CA THR A 98 -2.41 17.92 7.15
C THR A 98 -2.61 16.62 7.93
N TRP A 99 -1.86 16.47 9.00
CA TRP A 99 -1.84 15.27 9.83
C TRP A 99 -2.52 15.54 11.17
N THR A 100 -3.28 14.57 11.66
CA THR A 100 -3.68 14.54 13.06
C THR A 100 -2.57 13.92 13.90
N SER A 101 -1.97 12.82 13.38
CA SER A 101 -0.84 12.15 14.02
C SER A 101 0.08 11.61 12.92
N LYS A 102 1.22 12.26 12.68
CA LYS A 102 2.17 11.79 11.66
C LYS A 102 2.78 10.45 12.08
N THR A 103 2.66 9.45 11.23
CA THR A 103 3.22 8.12 11.43
C THR A 103 4.24 7.78 10.34
N LYS A 104 5.23 6.95 10.71
CA LYS A 104 6.11 6.25 9.76
C LYS A 104 5.70 4.79 9.56
N ARG A 105 4.63 4.36 10.24
CA ARG A 105 4.09 3.00 10.11
C ARG A 105 3.18 2.94 8.92
N GLY A 106 3.24 1.84 8.20
CA GLY A 106 2.46 1.62 6.99
C GLY A 106 3.34 1.53 5.75
N PHE A 107 2.72 1.34 4.62
CA PHE A 107 3.41 1.19 3.35
C PHE A 107 2.49 1.56 2.18
N PHE A 108 3.12 1.77 1.04
CA PHE A 108 2.48 1.84 -0.27
C PHE A 108 2.66 0.51 -1.00
N MET A 109 1.60 0.01 -1.63
CA MET A 109 1.62 -1.22 -2.41
C MET A 109 0.83 -1.04 -3.71
N ARG A 110 1.49 -1.31 -4.84
CA ARG A 110 0.86 -1.58 -6.13
C ARG A 110 0.83 -3.09 -6.34
N THR A 111 -0.13 -3.58 -7.10
CA THR A 111 -0.19 -5.02 -7.42
C THR A 111 1.10 -5.53 -8.06
N GLU A 112 1.73 -4.74 -8.93
CA GLU A 112 3.02 -5.09 -9.56
C GLU A 112 4.17 -5.21 -8.55
N ASP A 113 4.22 -4.37 -7.52
CA ASP A 113 5.23 -4.43 -6.46
C ASP A 113 5.12 -5.72 -5.64
N PHE A 114 3.90 -6.23 -5.48
CA PHE A 114 3.67 -7.49 -4.79
C PHE A 114 4.36 -8.67 -5.49
N PHE A 115 4.25 -8.77 -6.82
CA PHE A 115 4.87 -9.86 -7.56
C PHE A 115 6.39 -9.83 -7.45
N GLY A 116 6.99 -8.65 -7.57
CA GLY A 116 8.44 -8.47 -7.37
C GLY A 116 8.86 -8.85 -5.95
N PHE A 117 8.08 -8.46 -4.95
CA PHE A 117 8.33 -8.83 -3.56
C PHE A 117 8.22 -10.35 -3.32
N ALA A 118 7.16 -10.99 -3.83
CA ALA A 118 6.96 -12.43 -3.68
C ALA A 118 8.10 -13.24 -4.30
N GLN A 119 8.55 -12.85 -5.50
CA GLN A 119 9.73 -13.46 -6.14
C GLN A 119 11.00 -13.24 -5.33
N GLY A 120 11.21 -12.06 -4.77
CA GLY A 120 12.36 -11.76 -3.91
C GLY A 120 12.40 -12.63 -2.64
N VAL A 121 11.26 -12.82 -1.98
CA VAL A 121 11.13 -13.68 -0.80
C VAL A 121 11.46 -15.14 -1.16
N GLU A 122 10.93 -15.62 -2.29
CA GLU A 122 11.18 -17.00 -2.73
C GLU A 122 12.65 -17.22 -3.15
N HIS A 123 13.26 -16.23 -3.81
CA HIS A 123 14.67 -16.27 -4.13
C HIS A 123 15.52 -16.36 -2.85
N THR A 124 15.28 -15.47 -1.88
CA THR A 124 15.98 -15.49 -0.59
C THR A 124 15.79 -16.82 0.13
N ARG A 125 14.58 -17.38 0.08
CA ARG A 125 14.30 -18.70 0.69
C ARG A 125 15.16 -19.79 0.07
N ARG A 126 15.25 -19.85 -1.26
CA ARG A 126 16.09 -20.83 -1.98
C ARG A 126 17.57 -20.66 -1.67
N GLU A 127 18.07 -19.42 -1.70
CA GLU A 127 19.47 -19.14 -1.33
C GLU A 127 19.80 -19.63 0.10
N MET A 128 18.88 -19.40 1.07
CA MET A 128 19.10 -19.89 2.44
C MET A 128 19.09 -21.42 2.52
N GLN A 129 18.21 -22.10 1.76
CA GLN A 129 18.16 -23.56 1.68
C GLN A 129 19.43 -24.14 1.06
N ASP A 130 19.87 -23.58 -0.08
CA ASP A 130 21.09 -24.01 -0.77
C ASP A 130 22.31 -23.82 0.14
N ARG A 131 22.41 -22.68 0.82
CA ARG A 131 23.52 -22.42 1.74
C ARG A 131 23.52 -23.38 2.94
N LEU A 132 22.36 -23.76 3.46
CA LEU A 132 22.27 -24.76 4.52
C LEU A 132 22.75 -26.14 4.04
N ALA A 133 22.43 -26.53 2.80
CA ALA A 133 22.91 -27.80 2.20
C ALA A 133 24.43 -27.77 1.95
N GLU A 134 24.97 -26.68 1.43
CA GLU A 134 26.41 -26.50 1.27
C GLU A 134 27.17 -26.61 2.60
N LEU A 135 26.65 -25.99 3.67
CA LEU A 135 27.28 -26.04 4.99
C LEU A 135 27.32 -27.49 5.55
N GLU A 136 26.33 -28.32 5.24
CA GLU A 136 26.35 -29.73 5.64
C GLU A 136 27.51 -30.49 5.00
N GLU A 137 27.83 -30.22 3.73
CA GLU A 137 28.96 -30.83 3.05
C GLU A 137 30.29 -30.19 3.49
N GLU A 138 30.41 -28.87 3.62
CA GLU A 138 31.62 -28.18 4.07
C GLU A 138 32.09 -28.62 5.47
N TYR A 139 31.12 -28.92 6.37
CA TYR A 139 31.41 -29.34 7.75
C TYR A 139 31.38 -30.84 7.95
N LYS A 140 31.31 -31.62 6.89
CA LYS A 140 31.37 -33.09 6.95
C LYS A 140 32.69 -33.56 7.63
N GLY A 141 32.54 -34.24 8.75
CA GLY A 141 33.66 -34.66 9.58
C GLY A 141 34.22 -33.61 10.56
N ARG A 142 33.65 -32.42 10.62
CA ARG A 142 33.98 -31.38 11.63
C ARG A 142 33.06 -31.48 12.87
N SER A 143 33.34 -30.62 13.86
CA SER A 143 32.57 -30.52 15.08
C SER A 143 31.09 -30.16 14.78
N ARG A 144 30.16 -30.92 15.36
CA ARG A 144 28.70 -30.66 15.29
C ARG A 144 28.37 -29.25 15.83
N PHE A 145 29.09 -28.78 16.84
CA PHE A 145 28.92 -27.45 17.39
C PHE A 145 29.28 -26.35 16.37
N ALA A 146 30.40 -26.53 15.63
CA ALA A 146 30.82 -25.58 14.61
C ALA A 146 29.80 -25.53 13.45
N LEU A 147 29.26 -26.68 13.01
CA LEU A 147 28.18 -26.71 12.02
C LEU A 147 26.93 -25.98 12.52
N MET A 148 26.51 -26.20 13.77
CA MET A 148 25.33 -25.56 14.35
C MET A 148 25.50 -24.03 14.40
N GLN A 149 26.68 -23.53 14.78
CA GLN A 149 26.98 -22.08 14.75
C GLN A 149 26.94 -21.53 13.31
N ALA A 150 27.51 -22.19 12.34
CA ALA A 150 27.52 -21.76 10.95
C ALA A 150 26.10 -21.73 10.35
N ARG A 151 25.23 -22.68 10.72
CA ARG A 151 23.85 -22.78 10.24
C ARG A 151 22.90 -21.77 10.88
N SER A 152 23.18 -21.36 12.11
CA SER A 152 22.25 -20.55 12.95
C SER A 152 21.67 -19.32 12.24
N PRO A 153 22.45 -18.46 11.56
CA PRO A 153 21.93 -17.26 10.87
C PRO A 153 20.96 -17.61 9.75
N TYR A 154 21.31 -18.63 8.92
CA TYR A 154 20.51 -19.03 7.77
C TYR A 154 19.24 -19.75 8.19
N ALA A 155 19.33 -20.66 9.17
CA ALA A 155 18.16 -21.33 9.74
C ALA A 155 17.20 -20.34 10.43
N GLY A 156 17.72 -19.33 11.11
CA GLY A 156 16.93 -18.27 11.70
C GLY A 156 16.16 -17.45 10.66
N SER A 157 16.84 -17.03 9.58
CA SER A 157 16.23 -16.31 8.47
C SER A 157 15.14 -17.16 7.77
N LEU A 158 15.43 -18.43 7.51
CA LEU A 158 14.46 -19.35 6.90
C LEU A 158 13.22 -19.56 7.79
N SER A 159 13.43 -19.71 9.10
CA SER A 159 12.35 -19.82 10.08
C SER A 159 11.47 -18.57 10.13
N ALA A 160 12.07 -17.38 10.04
CA ALA A 160 11.32 -16.12 9.98
C ALA A 160 10.47 -16.04 8.71
N ILE A 161 11.03 -16.36 7.54
CA ILE A 161 10.29 -16.42 6.26
C ILE A 161 9.14 -17.43 6.36
N GLN A 162 9.36 -18.60 6.96
CA GLN A 162 8.31 -19.61 7.11
C GLN A 162 7.23 -19.20 8.09
N THR A 163 7.58 -18.48 9.15
CA THR A 163 6.60 -17.92 10.12
C THR A 163 5.72 -16.88 9.47
N ASP A 164 6.30 -15.95 8.69
CA ASP A 164 5.60 -14.82 8.08
C ASP A 164 4.81 -15.22 6.83
N TYR A 165 5.36 -16.12 6.00
CA TYR A 165 4.82 -16.43 4.67
C TYR A 165 4.50 -17.92 4.42
N GLY A 166 4.73 -18.81 5.40
CA GLY A 166 4.47 -20.24 5.29
C GLY A 166 5.39 -20.93 4.28
N ASP A 167 4.85 -21.91 3.52
CA ASP A 167 5.62 -22.71 2.56
C ASP A 167 6.03 -21.93 1.29
N GLY A 168 5.84 -20.63 1.27
CA GLY A 168 6.20 -19.73 0.18
C GLY A 168 4.99 -19.03 -0.42
N LEU A 169 5.25 -17.88 -1.01
CA LEU A 169 4.22 -17.09 -1.67
C LEU A 169 3.87 -17.64 -3.07
N ASP A 170 4.77 -18.42 -3.69
CA ASP A 170 4.57 -19.07 -5.00
C ASP A 170 3.77 -20.37 -4.92
N ALA A 171 3.75 -21.04 -3.76
CA ALA A 171 3.10 -22.34 -3.58
C ALA A 171 1.57 -22.26 -3.46
N GLN A 172 1.00 -21.06 -3.39
CA GLN A 172 -0.41 -20.79 -3.18
C GLN A 172 -1.00 -19.91 -4.28
N SER A 173 -2.34 -19.76 -4.27
CA SER A 173 -2.96 -18.78 -5.17
C SER A 173 -2.45 -17.38 -4.85
N HIS A 174 -2.20 -16.56 -5.87
CA HIS A 174 -1.69 -15.19 -5.72
C HIS A 174 -2.52 -14.35 -4.73
N GLY A 175 -3.83 -14.57 -4.69
CA GLY A 175 -4.72 -13.88 -3.75
C GLY A 175 -4.49 -14.26 -2.28
N GLU A 176 -4.19 -15.52 -1.98
CA GLU A 176 -3.85 -15.97 -0.63
C GLU A 176 -2.50 -15.43 -0.19
N SER A 177 -1.56 -15.35 -1.11
CA SER A 177 -0.21 -14.81 -0.86
C SER A 177 -0.24 -13.33 -0.49
N ILE A 178 -1.06 -12.52 -1.18
CA ILE A 178 -1.28 -11.10 -0.80
C ILE A 178 -1.91 -10.99 0.59
N LEU A 179 -2.91 -11.78 0.91
CA LEU A 179 -3.55 -11.75 2.23
C LEU A 179 -2.56 -12.11 3.35
N LYS A 180 -1.68 -13.09 3.11
CA LYS A 180 -0.61 -13.43 4.06
C LYS A 180 0.38 -12.28 4.24
N LEU A 181 0.82 -11.67 3.14
CA LEU A 181 1.69 -10.50 3.18
C LEU A 181 1.06 -9.38 4.00
N LEU A 182 -0.18 -9.03 3.69
CA LEU A 182 -0.89 -7.96 4.39
C LEU A 182 -1.01 -8.30 5.88
N LYS A 183 -1.41 -9.53 6.22
CA LYS A 183 -1.53 -9.98 7.61
C LYS A 183 -0.20 -9.89 8.38
N ALA A 184 0.92 -10.21 7.73
CA ALA A 184 2.25 -10.12 8.34
C ALA A 184 2.77 -8.68 8.49
N ARG A 185 2.34 -7.76 7.62
CA ARG A 185 2.88 -6.39 7.53
C ARG A 185 1.97 -5.31 8.11
N LEU A 186 0.68 -5.60 8.32
CA LEU A 186 -0.23 -4.65 8.96
C LEU A 186 0.10 -4.53 10.45
N VAL A 187 0.40 -3.31 10.88
CA VAL A 187 0.66 -2.96 12.26
C VAL A 187 -0.32 -1.87 12.73
N PRO A 188 -0.66 -1.81 14.02
CA PRO A 188 -1.57 -0.78 14.54
C PRO A 188 -1.09 0.65 14.25
N LYS A 189 -2.05 1.55 14.00
CA LYS A 189 -1.80 2.99 13.77
C LYS A 189 -0.91 3.25 12.55
N GLY A 190 -1.06 2.46 11.49
CA GLY A 190 -0.38 2.61 10.21
C GLY A 190 -1.24 3.35 9.17
N LEU A 191 -0.58 4.06 8.24
CA LEU A 191 -1.19 4.58 7.03
C LEU A 191 -0.85 3.64 5.87
N TYR A 192 -1.88 3.05 5.26
CA TYR A 192 -1.75 2.09 4.18
C TYR A 192 -2.35 2.66 2.90
N ILE A 193 -1.56 2.66 1.85
CA ILE A 193 -1.96 3.17 0.54
C ILE A 193 -1.85 2.00 -0.43
N LEU A 194 -2.98 1.55 -0.97
CA LEU A 194 -3.08 0.31 -1.74
C LEU A 194 -3.69 0.60 -3.11
N ASP A 195 -2.98 0.22 -4.15
CA ASP A 195 -3.42 0.40 -5.54
C ASP A 195 -3.78 -0.96 -6.15
N GLU A 196 -5.07 -1.15 -6.40
CA GLU A 196 -5.71 -2.35 -6.94
C GLU A 196 -5.31 -3.66 -6.23
N PRO A 197 -5.33 -3.70 -4.88
CA PRO A 197 -4.86 -4.88 -4.14
C PRO A 197 -5.66 -6.15 -4.46
N GLU A 198 -6.87 -5.99 -4.97
CA GLU A 198 -7.77 -7.10 -5.32
C GLU A 198 -7.45 -7.80 -6.64
N SER A 199 -6.64 -7.22 -7.52
CA SER A 199 -6.44 -7.72 -8.88
C SER A 199 -6.09 -9.21 -8.95
N PRO A 200 -5.26 -9.80 -8.07
CA PRO A 200 -5.01 -11.23 -8.06
C PRO A 200 -5.91 -12.02 -7.10
N MET A 201 -6.90 -11.39 -6.46
CA MET A 201 -7.73 -12.02 -5.43
C MET A 201 -9.00 -12.65 -6.01
N SER A 202 -9.32 -13.85 -5.58
CA SER A 202 -10.66 -14.43 -5.76
C SER A 202 -11.71 -13.63 -4.97
N PRO A 203 -13.01 -13.70 -5.30
CA PRO A 203 -14.06 -13.02 -4.54
C PRO A 203 -14.03 -13.33 -3.03
N LEU A 204 -13.72 -14.58 -2.66
CA LEU A 204 -13.59 -14.98 -1.27
C LEU A 204 -12.37 -14.33 -0.59
N SER A 205 -11.25 -14.23 -1.30
CA SER A 205 -10.05 -13.54 -0.81
C SER A 205 -10.30 -12.04 -0.66
N GLN A 206 -11.11 -11.42 -1.52
CA GLN A 206 -11.51 -10.01 -1.39
C GLN A 206 -12.36 -9.77 -0.13
N LEU A 207 -13.27 -10.68 0.22
CA LEU A 207 -14.02 -10.61 1.49
C LEU A 207 -13.08 -10.74 2.70
N ALA A 208 -12.11 -11.65 2.63
CA ALA A 208 -11.09 -11.78 3.69
C ALA A 208 -10.22 -10.52 3.80
N PHE A 209 -9.89 -9.86 2.68
CA PHE A 209 -9.19 -8.59 2.66
C PHE A 209 -10.01 -7.48 3.34
N VAL A 210 -11.31 -7.35 3.03
CA VAL A 210 -12.21 -6.37 3.69
C VAL A 210 -12.27 -6.61 5.20
N ALA A 211 -12.34 -7.88 5.64
CA ALA A 211 -12.31 -8.23 7.07
C ALA A 211 -10.99 -7.82 7.74
N LEU A 212 -9.86 -8.04 7.07
CA LEU A 212 -8.52 -7.66 7.55
C LEU A 212 -8.35 -6.14 7.65
N VAL A 213 -8.85 -5.38 6.66
CA VAL A 213 -8.89 -3.91 6.70
C VAL A 213 -9.71 -3.43 7.89
N LYS A 214 -10.91 -3.98 8.10
CA LYS A 214 -11.78 -3.65 9.24
C LYS A 214 -11.10 -3.91 10.59
N GLU A 215 -10.42 -5.03 10.74
CA GLU A 215 -9.65 -5.37 11.93
C GLU A 215 -8.53 -4.34 12.18
N SER A 216 -7.74 -4.01 11.15
CA SER A 216 -6.66 -3.03 11.24
C SER A 216 -7.16 -1.62 11.57
N VAL A 217 -8.31 -1.21 11.03
CA VAL A 217 -8.99 0.05 11.36
C VAL A 217 -9.37 0.09 12.84
N SER A 218 -9.86 -1.02 13.41
CA SER A 218 -10.17 -1.10 14.85
C SER A 218 -8.94 -0.89 15.74
N GLN A 219 -7.74 -1.12 15.19
CA GLN A 219 -6.45 -0.87 15.83
C GLN A 219 -5.87 0.53 15.53
N GLY A 220 -6.68 1.41 14.92
CA GLY A 220 -6.34 2.81 14.65
C GLY A 220 -5.58 3.05 13.34
N SER A 221 -5.61 2.12 12.41
CA SER A 221 -5.01 2.28 11.07
C SER A 221 -5.93 3.03 10.12
N GLN A 222 -5.33 3.64 9.08
CA GLN A 222 -6.04 4.33 8.01
C GLN A 222 -5.63 3.77 6.66
N PHE A 223 -6.61 3.64 5.76
CA PHE A 223 -6.44 3.07 4.42
C PHE A 223 -6.90 4.04 3.34
N LEU A 224 -6.08 4.18 2.31
CA LEU A 224 -6.41 4.82 1.05
C LEU A 224 -6.29 3.74 -0.04
N ILE A 225 -7.39 3.39 -0.68
CA ILE A 225 -7.45 2.23 -1.59
C ILE A 225 -8.00 2.67 -2.93
N ALA A 226 -7.27 2.46 -4.02
CA ALA A 226 -7.85 2.49 -5.36
C ALA A 226 -8.31 1.08 -5.73
N THR A 227 -9.51 0.95 -6.25
CA THR A 227 -10.10 -0.35 -6.60
C THR A 227 -11.15 -0.25 -7.70
N HIS A 228 -11.28 -1.34 -8.45
CA HIS A 228 -12.39 -1.59 -9.36
C HIS A 228 -13.35 -2.67 -8.82
N SER A 229 -13.04 -3.25 -7.66
CA SER A 229 -13.85 -4.34 -7.09
C SER A 229 -15.10 -3.84 -6.38
N PRO A 230 -16.30 -4.26 -6.79
CA PRO A 230 -17.53 -3.97 -6.03
C PRO A 230 -17.50 -4.53 -4.61
N VAL A 231 -16.78 -5.64 -4.38
CA VAL A 231 -16.63 -6.24 -3.05
C VAL A 231 -15.84 -5.34 -2.11
N VAL A 232 -14.73 -4.77 -2.61
CA VAL A 232 -13.90 -3.85 -1.84
C VAL A 232 -14.63 -2.51 -1.64
N MET A 233 -15.33 -2.02 -2.66
CA MET A 233 -16.16 -0.80 -2.56
C MET A 233 -17.23 -0.91 -1.47
N ALA A 234 -17.79 -2.10 -1.26
CA ALA A 234 -18.79 -2.37 -0.23
C ALA A 234 -18.21 -2.46 1.20
N SER A 235 -16.98 -2.00 1.44
CA SER A 235 -16.36 -1.99 2.77
C SER A 235 -17.18 -1.15 3.74
N PRO A 236 -17.63 -1.71 4.88
CA PRO A 236 -18.49 -0.99 5.80
C PRO A 236 -17.83 0.28 6.37
N GLY A 237 -18.53 1.41 6.24
CA GLY A 237 -18.06 2.71 6.74
C GLY A 237 -16.95 3.35 5.90
N ALA A 238 -16.64 2.82 4.72
CA ALA A 238 -15.75 3.47 3.80
C ALA A 238 -16.34 4.75 3.20
N ALA A 239 -15.50 5.74 2.95
CA ALA A 239 -15.83 6.90 2.14
C ALA A 239 -15.40 6.61 0.69
N ILE A 240 -16.30 6.75 -0.27
CA ILE A 240 -16.02 6.57 -1.69
C ILE A 240 -15.76 7.93 -2.34
N LEU A 241 -14.66 8.06 -3.05
CA LEU A 241 -14.29 9.22 -3.85
C LEU A 241 -14.25 8.82 -5.33
N SER A 242 -15.24 9.29 -6.10
CA SER A 242 -15.24 9.11 -7.56
C SER A 242 -14.33 10.14 -8.22
N LEU A 243 -13.48 9.68 -9.14
CA LEU A 243 -12.58 10.49 -9.93
C LEU A 243 -13.11 10.74 -11.37
N ASP A 244 -14.23 10.13 -11.74
CA ASP A 244 -14.84 10.29 -13.06
C ASP A 244 -15.76 11.51 -13.12
N GLU A 245 -16.23 11.97 -11.97
CA GLU A 245 -17.12 13.13 -11.87
C GLU A 245 -16.32 14.42 -11.87
N THR A 246 -16.35 15.14 -12.98
CA THR A 246 -15.88 16.53 -13.00
C THR A 246 -16.93 17.38 -12.30
N PRO A 247 -16.57 18.12 -11.22
CA PRO A 247 -17.56 18.94 -10.52
C PRO A 247 -18.16 19.97 -11.47
N PRO A 248 -19.47 20.15 -11.56
CA PRO A 248 -20.10 21.22 -12.31
C PRO A 248 -19.88 22.55 -11.56
N GLY A 249 -18.84 23.32 -11.97
CA GLY A 249 -18.58 24.65 -11.40
C GLY A 249 -17.84 24.67 -10.05
N PRO A 250 -17.69 25.83 -9.40
CA PRO A 250 -16.99 25.97 -8.12
C PRO A 250 -17.84 25.38 -6.99
N THR A 251 -17.83 24.06 -6.86
CA THR A 251 -18.62 23.30 -5.89
C THR A 251 -17.79 22.87 -4.70
N ASN A 252 -18.47 22.93 -3.55
CA ASN A 252 -17.99 22.50 -2.25
C ASN A 252 -17.44 21.05 -2.32
N PRO A 253 -16.16 20.81 -1.97
CA PRO A 253 -15.57 19.47 -2.04
C PRO A 253 -16.29 18.38 -1.22
N LYS A 254 -17.26 18.76 -0.41
CA LYS A 254 -18.09 17.80 0.36
C LYS A 254 -19.10 17.01 -0.48
N ALA A 255 -19.32 17.36 -1.75
CA ALA A 255 -20.35 16.76 -2.60
C ALA A 255 -19.93 15.41 -3.24
N PHE A 256 -18.65 15.01 -3.14
CA PHE A 256 -18.11 13.81 -3.83
C PHE A 256 -17.83 12.62 -2.92
N VAL A 257 -18.14 12.71 -1.63
CA VAL A 257 -17.95 11.61 -0.70
C VAL A 257 -19.30 10.97 -0.41
N GLU A 258 -19.66 9.93 -1.16
CA GLU A 258 -20.78 9.07 -0.81
C GLU A 258 -20.36 8.09 0.28
N ARG A 259 -21.19 7.97 1.33
CA ARG A 259 -21.03 6.97 2.37
C ARG A 259 -21.99 5.82 2.08
N LEU A 260 -21.43 4.62 1.93
CA LEU A 260 -22.20 3.38 1.93
C LEU A 260 -22.56 2.95 3.35
#